data_7b5636bdd9f74358ce2e6f12475280df
#
_entry.id   7b5636bdd9f74358ce2e6f12475280df
#
_cell.length_a   1.000
_cell.length_b   1.000
_cell.length_c   1.000
_cell.angle_alpha   90.00
_cell.angle_beta   90.00
_cell.angle_gamma   90.00
#
_symmetry.space_group_name_H-M   'P 1'
#
loop_
_entity.id
_entity.type
_entity.pdbx_description
1 polymer ?
#
loop_
_entity_poly.entity_id
_entity_poly.type
_entity_poly.pdbx_seq_one_letter_code
_entity_poly.pdbx_strand_id
1 'polypeptide(L)'
;MTENLCVILADQLSKDISSLKNFRKDKDKILMMEVANEARYVNHHKKKLVLVFSAMRHFAKDMKSKGYSIIYSKIGESQDNFTQELAHQCKKIQPKKIVITHPGEYRVLQEIKKWEKMLNLPIEISEDDRFFCTITEFKKWTEGKKELRMESFYHMMRKKYNILIDKDGKPKGGKWNYDIKNRKSLPKNHPDIPKPLQHKPDDITTQVIAEIKKRFSKHFGDLEPFWFAVTHEQAKKSLDDFIKNRLDMFGPYEDAMDQEESFLYHSVLSMYLNIGLLQPKQVLDKVLEKKKIKVESIEGFIRQ
;
A
#
# COMPACT_ATOMS: atom_id res chain seq x y z
N MET A 1 -28.17 -15.67 6.87
CA MET A 1 -27.57 -16.11 5.58
C MET A 1 -26.67 -14.98 5.11
N THR A 2 -25.42 -15.25 4.74
CA THR A 2 -24.47 -14.24 4.28
C THR A 2 -24.82 -13.83 2.85
N GLU A 3 -24.99 -12.54 2.59
CA GLU A 3 -25.26 -12.07 1.22
C GLU A 3 -23.96 -11.90 0.44
N ASN A 4 -23.04 -11.07 0.92
CA ASN A 4 -21.75 -10.88 0.25
C ASN A 4 -20.61 -11.37 1.12
N LEU A 5 -19.64 -12.05 0.49
CA LEU A 5 -18.33 -12.33 1.07
C LEU A 5 -17.31 -11.39 0.43
N CYS A 6 -16.91 -10.37 1.17
CA CYS A 6 -15.91 -9.41 0.71
C CYS A 6 -14.49 -9.95 1.00
N VAL A 7 -13.72 -10.24 -0.04
CA VAL A 7 -12.33 -10.69 0.11
C VAL A 7 -11.40 -9.49 0.14
N ILE A 8 -10.55 -9.41 1.17
CA ILE A 8 -9.51 -8.38 1.30
C ILE A 8 -8.14 -9.05 1.26
N LEU A 9 -7.33 -8.71 0.27
CA LEU A 9 -5.97 -9.19 0.10
C LEU A 9 -4.98 -8.40 0.96
N ALA A 10 -3.75 -8.93 1.07
CA ALA A 10 -2.70 -8.37 1.93
C ALA A 10 -2.22 -6.97 1.49
N ASP A 11 -2.37 -6.61 0.22
CA ASP A 11 -2.07 -5.29 -0.35
C ASP A 11 -3.28 -4.32 -0.33
N GLN A 12 -4.37 -4.70 0.35
CA GLN A 12 -5.65 -4.01 0.32
C GLN A 12 -6.15 -3.57 1.71
N LEU A 13 -5.23 -3.34 2.66
CA LEU A 13 -5.57 -3.05 4.05
C LEU A 13 -6.09 -1.62 4.25
N SER A 14 -7.19 -1.29 3.61
CA SER A 14 -7.87 0.01 3.74
C SER A 14 -9.36 -0.18 4.03
N LYS A 15 -9.90 0.58 4.99
CA LYS A 15 -11.34 0.58 5.31
C LYS A 15 -12.19 1.21 4.20
N ASP A 16 -11.59 2.08 3.40
CA ASP A 16 -12.26 2.83 2.35
C ASP A 16 -12.09 2.15 0.96
N ILE A 17 -11.73 0.86 0.95
CA ILE A 17 -11.53 0.11 -0.29
C ILE A 17 -12.84 -0.15 -1.01
N SER A 18 -12.82 -0.17 -2.34
CA SER A 18 -14.01 -0.25 -3.20
C SER A 18 -14.93 -1.45 -2.90
N SER A 19 -14.36 -2.61 -2.56
CA SER A 19 -15.14 -3.81 -2.18
C SER A 19 -15.95 -3.66 -0.89
N LEU A 20 -15.67 -2.62 -0.08
CA LEU A 20 -16.40 -2.33 1.16
C LEU A 20 -17.39 -1.17 1.05
N LYS A 21 -17.49 -0.47 -0.09
CA LYS A 21 -18.37 0.71 -0.24
C LYS A 21 -19.83 0.43 0.09
N ASN A 22 -20.33 -0.73 -0.30
CA ASN A 22 -21.72 -1.14 -0.08
C ASN A 22 -21.86 -2.25 0.96
N PHE A 23 -20.87 -2.39 1.85
CA PHE A 23 -20.84 -3.42 2.88
C PHE A 23 -21.91 -3.19 3.95
N ARG A 24 -22.72 -4.22 4.22
CA ARG A 24 -23.78 -4.21 5.24
C ARG A 24 -23.35 -5.12 6.40
N LYS A 25 -23.12 -4.53 7.55
CA LYS A 25 -22.58 -5.23 8.72
C LYS A 25 -23.46 -6.38 9.23
N ASP A 26 -24.76 -6.31 9.02
CA ASP A 26 -25.76 -7.30 9.41
C ASP A 26 -25.87 -8.50 8.45
N LYS A 27 -25.40 -8.35 7.21
CA LYS A 27 -25.60 -9.35 6.13
C LYS A 27 -24.31 -9.83 5.48
N ASP A 28 -23.27 -9.02 5.48
CA ASP A 28 -22.03 -9.28 4.76
C ASP A 28 -20.91 -9.70 5.72
N LYS A 29 -19.93 -10.44 5.19
CA LYS A 29 -18.73 -10.84 5.92
C LYS A 29 -17.47 -10.49 5.14
N ILE A 30 -16.41 -10.21 5.86
CA ILE A 30 -15.07 -10.02 5.29
C ILE A 30 -14.28 -11.31 5.46
N LEU A 31 -13.58 -11.73 4.40
CA LEU A 31 -12.61 -12.82 4.44
C LEU A 31 -11.21 -12.27 4.22
N MET A 32 -10.31 -12.58 5.14
CA MET A 32 -8.87 -12.31 5.04
C MET A 32 -8.11 -13.62 5.25
N MET A 33 -7.10 -13.87 4.41
CA MET A 33 -6.42 -15.16 4.34
C MET A 33 -4.89 -14.99 4.29
N GLU A 34 -4.18 -15.59 5.23
CA GLU A 34 -2.73 -15.80 5.17
C GLU A 34 -2.49 -17.17 4.52
N VAL A 35 -2.21 -17.23 3.21
CA VAL A 35 -2.00 -18.49 2.50
C VAL A 35 -0.51 -18.76 2.25
N ALA A 36 -0.10 -20.00 2.42
CA ALA A 36 1.32 -20.37 2.38
C ALA A 36 1.93 -20.21 0.97
N ASN A 37 1.15 -20.43 -0.08
CA ASN A 37 1.62 -20.28 -1.47
C ASN A 37 2.08 -18.83 -1.73
N GLU A 38 1.36 -17.81 -1.26
CA GLU A 38 1.76 -16.41 -1.42
C GLU A 38 3.04 -16.06 -0.69
N ALA A 39 3.33 -16.72 0.42
CA ALA A 39 4.57 -16.52 1.14
C ALA A 39 5.77 -17.27 0.53
N ARG A 40 5.53 -18.24 -0.36
CA ARG A 40 6.55 -19.17 -0.89
C ARG A 40 6.80 -19.09 -2.39
N TYR A 41 5.88 -18.50 -3.20
CA TYR A 41 6.04 -18.49 -4.66
C TYR A 41 7.33 -17.78 -5.12
N VAL A 42 7.85 -16.86 -4.31
CA VAL A 42 9.19 -16.31 -4.38
C VAL A 42 9.80 -16.31 -2.98
N ASN A 43 11.12 -16.29 -2.91
CA ASN A 43 11.84 -16.25 -1.63
C ASN A 43 11.79 -14.83 -1.04
N HIS A 44 10.69 -14.47 -0.37
CA HIS A 44 10.52 -13.16 0.24
C HIS A 44 11.48 -12.95 1.42
N HIS A 45 11.94 -11.70 1.61
CA HIS A 45 12.65 -11.31 2.83
C HIS A 45 11.77 -11.51 4.06
N LYS A 46 12.31 -12.09 5.14
CA LYS A 46 11.54 -12.38 6.37
C LYS A 46 10.83 -11.16 6.95
N LYS A 47 11.46 -9.98 6.97
CA LYS A 47 10.81 -8.73 7.45
C LYS A 47 9.59 -8.34 6.61
N LYS A 48 9.57 -8.62 5.29
CA LYS A 48 8.38 -8.39 4.45
C LYS A 48 7.22 -9.25 4.92
N LEU A 49 7.45 -10.55 5.20
CA LEU A 49 6.40 -11.44 5.70
C LEU A 49 5.90 -10.99 7.08
N VAL A 50 6.81 -10.58 7.98
CA VAL A 50 6.41 -10.03 9.30
C VAL A 50 5.54 -8.78 9.12
N LEU A 51 5.96 -7.83 8.28
CA LEU A 51 5.20 -6.62 8.01
C LEU A 51 3.79 -6.93 7.52
N VAL A 52 3.68 -7.75 6.49
CA VAL A 52 2.40 -8.07 5.84
C VAL A 52 1.45 -8.78 6.81
N PHE A 53 1.90 -9.86 7.46
CA PHE A 53 1.01 -10.62 8.36
C PHE A 53 0.66 -9.85 9.63
N SER A 54 1.60 -9.07 10.19
CA SER A 54 1.29 -8.19 11.33
C SER A 54 0.25 -7.15 10.94
N ALA A 55 0.42 -6.47 9.80
CA ALA A 55 -0.54 -5.49 9.32
C ALA A 55 -1.92 -6.09 9.04
N MET A 56 -1.99 -7.27 8.42
CA MET A 56 -3.27 -7.99 8.21
C MET A 56 -3.98 -8.29 9.53
N ARG A 57 -3.27 -8.81 10.53
CA ARG A 57 -3.84 -9.15 11.84
C ARG A 57 -4.32 -7.91 12.59
N HIS A 58 -3.55 -6.82 12.55
CA HIS A 58 -3.97 -5.54 13.13
C HIS A 58 -5.18 -4.96 12.43
N PHE A 59 -5.19 -4.98 11.10
CA PHE A 59 -6.34 -4.52 10.33
C PHE A 59 -7.61 -5.31 10.66
N ALA A 60 -7.52 -6.64 10.71
CA ALA A 60 -8.64 -7.49 11.09
C ALA A 60 -9.13 -7.19 12.52
N LYS A 61 -8.22 -6.98 13.47
CA LYS A 61 -8.55 -6.61 14.85
C LYS A 61 -9.28 -5.27 14.90
N ASP A 62 -8.76 -4.25 14.20
CA ASP A 62 -9.37 -2.91 14.15
C ASP A 62 -10.76 -2.95 13.50
N MET A 63 -10.92 -3.68 12.41
CA MET A 63 -12.23 -3.81 11.74
C MET A 63 -13.24 -4.56 12.62
N LYS A 64 -12.81 -5.63 13.32
CA LYS A 64 -13.67 -6.33 14.29
C LYS A 64 -14.14 -5.40 15.42
N SER A 65 -13.25 -4.58 15.96
CA SER A 65 -13.60 -3.62 17.02
C SER A 65 -14.62 -2.57 16.56
N LYS A 66 -14.69 -2.32 15.24
CA LYS A 66 -15.67 -1.43 14.59
C LYS A 66 -16.97 -2.14 14.18
N GLY A 67 -17.16 -3.39 14.59
CA GLY A 67 -18.39 -4.16 14.36
C GLY A 67 -18.48 -4.84 12.99
N TYR A 68 -17.36 -5.01 12.27
CA TYR A 68 -17.36 -5.80 11.04
C TYR A 68 -17.25 -7.30 11.35
N SER A 69 -18.04 -8.13 10.67
CA SER A 69 -17.93 -9.58 10.75
C SER A 69 -16.76 -10.07 9.90
N ILE A 70 -15.67 -10.52 10.53
CA ILE A 70 -14.44 -10.93 9.85
C ILE A 70 -14.13 -12.38 10.10
N ILE A 71 -13.90 -13.11 9.01
CA ILE A 71 -13.30 -14.45 8.99
C ILE A 71 -11.83 -14.23 8.67
N TYR A 72 -10.97 -14.69 9.56
CA TYR A 72 -9.54 -14.55 9.41
C TYR A 72 -8.88 -15.93 9.46
N SER A 73 -8.31 -16.34 8.33
CA SER A 73 -7.60 -17.63 8.20
C SER A 73 -6.10 -17.40 8.36
N LYS A 74 -5.53 -17.84 9.48
CA LYS A 74 -4.09 -17.70 9.76
C LYS A 74 -3.27 -18.71 8.99
N ILE A 75 -2.02 -18.35 8.72
CA ILE A 75 -1.05 -19.27 8.11
C ILE A 75 -0.87 -20.53 8.98
N GLY A 76 -0.96 -21.70 8.33
CA GLY A 76 -0.92 -23.00 9.00
C GLY A 76 -2.26 -23.51 9.52
N GLU A 77 -3.30 -22.69 9.52
CA GLU A 77 -4.70 -23.05 9.73
C GLU A 77 -5.50 -22.96 8.40
N SER A 78 -5.06 -22.09 7.49
CA SER A 78 -5.61 -21.91 6.15
C SER A 78 -5.20 -23.03 5.20
N GLN A 79 -5.96 -23.18 4.10
CA GLN A 79 -5.54 -23.96 2.95
C GLN A 79 -4.31 -23.31 2.27
N ASP A 80 -3.67 -24.03 1.34
CA ASP A 80 -2.38 -23.63 0.79
C ASP A 80 -2.43 -22.38 -0.10
N ASN A 81 -3.54 -22.16 -0.82
CA ASN A 81 -3.70 -21.02 -1.73
C ASN A 81 -5.08 -20.34 -1.60
N PHE A 82 -5.23 -19.18 -2.24
CA PHE A 82 -6.45 -18.36 -2.17
C PHE A 82 -7.70 -19.14 -2.62
N THR A 83 -7.63 -19.84 -3.76
CA THR A 83 -8.78 -20.55 -4.31
C THR A 83 -9.27 -21.66 -3.39
N GLN A 84 -8.35 -22.44 -2.81
CA GLN A 84 -8.70 -23.53 -1.89
C GLN A 84 -9.29 -22.99 -0.59
N GLU A 85 -8.69 -21.95 -0.01
CA GLU A 85 -9.20 -21.35 1.22
C GLU A 85 -10.56 -20.68 1.01
N LEU A 86 -10.71 -19.94 -0.09
CA LEU A 86 -11.98 -19.33 -0.44
C LEU A 86 -13.08 -20.40 -0.62
N ALA A 87 -12.80 -21.49 -1.36
CA ALA A 87 -13.74 -22.59 -1.54
C ALA A 87 -14.14 -23.25 -0.22
N HIS A 88 -13.15 -23.44 0.69
CA HIS A 88 -13.40 -23.97 2.02
C HIS A 88 -14.34 -23.06 2.84
N GLN A 89 -14.10 -21.76 2.83
CA GLN A 89 -14.96 -20.82 3.54
C GLN A 89 -16.34 -20.68 2.90
N CYS A 90 -16.44 -20.67 1.57
CA CYS A 90 -17.73 -20.64 0.86
C CYS A 90 -18.62 -21.83 1.22
N LYS A 91 -18.07 -23.05 1.36
CA LYS A 91 -18.83 -24.24 1.81
C LYS A 91 -19.43 -24.05 3.21
N LYS A 92 -18.70 -23.35 4.12
CA LYS A 92 -19.16 -23.09 5.49
C LYS A 92 -20.19 -21.97 5.59
N ILE A 93 -20.01 -20.92 4.78
CA ILE A 93 -20.74 -19.65 4.93
C ILE A 93 -21.93 -19.57 3.98
N GLN A 94 -21.82 -20.23 2.82
CA GLN A 94 -22.79 -20.20 1.73
C GLN A 94 -23.18 -18.76 1.32
N PRO A 95 -22.21 -17.91 0.90
CA PRO A 95 -22.50 -16.58 0.44
C PRO A 95 -23.24 -16.61 -0.89
N LYS A 96 -24.02 -15.57 -1.19
CA LYS A 96 -24.69 -15.44 -2.50
C LYS A 96 -23.76 -14.88 -3.58
N LYS A 97 -22.75 -14.08 -3.17
CA LYS A 97 -21.82 -13.41 -4.08
C LYS A 97 -20.47 -13.15 -3.37
N ILE A 98 -19.38 -13.15 -4.14
CA ILE A 98 -18.07 -12.70 -3.70
C ILE A 98 -17.82 -11.32 -4.27
N VAL A 99 -17.30 -10.39 -3.43
CA VAL A 99 -16.90 -9.05 -3.83
C VAL A 99 -15.43 -8.88 -3.51
N ILE A 100 -14.64 -8.41 -4.46
CA ILE A 100 -13.22 -8.15 -4.28
C ILE A 100 -12.80 -6.89 -5.04
N THR A 101 -11.86 -6.13 -4.49
CA THR A 101 -11.21 -5.05 -5.23
C THR A 101 -10.18 -5.63 -6.19
N HIS A 102 -10.05 -5.04 -7.36
CA HIS A 102 -9.06 -5.44 -8.38
C HIS A 102 -7.67 -5.59 -7.74
N PRO A 103 -7.03 -6.76 -7.84
CA PRO A 103 -5.73 -7.00 -7.20
C PRO A 103 -4.61 -6.24 -7.91
N GLY A 104 -3.56 -5.89 -7.17
CA GLY A 104 -2.36 -5.25 -7.72
C GLY A 104 -1.51 -6.17 -8.61
N GLU A 105 -1.64 -7.50 -8.47
CA GLU A 105 -0.87 -8.47 -9.24
C GLU A 105 -1.70 -9.13 -10.35
N TYR A 106 -1.14 -9.15 -11.57
CA TYR A 106 -1.78 -9.80 -12.73
C TYR A 106 -2.01 -11.30 -12.50
N ARG A 107 -1.08 -12.00 -11.86
CA ARG A 107 -1.18 -13.42 -11.51
C ARG A 107 -2.41 -13.69 -10.63
N VAL A 108 -2.61 -12.88 -9.61
CA VAL A 108 -3.76 -12.99 -8.71
C VAL A 108 -5.06 -12.67 -9.44
N LEU A 109 -5.06 -11.67 -10.33
CA LEU A 109 -6.22 -11.37 -11.18
C LEU A 109 -6.62 -12.57 -12.05
N GLN A 110 -5.65 -13.26 -12.65
CA GLN A 110 -5.94 -14.48 -13.46
C GLN A 110 -6.48 -15.63 -12.61
N GLU A 111 -6.09 -15.74 -11.35
CA GLU A 111 -6.68 -16.69 -10.40
C GLU A 111 -8.13 -16.33 -10.07
N ILE A 112 -8.38 -15.07 -9.69
CA ILE A 112 -9.72 -14.55 -9.35
C ILE A 112 -10.71 -14.74 -10.49
N LYS A 113 -10.32 -14.51 -11.74
CA LYS A 113 -11.18 -14.70 -12.91
C LYS A 113 -11.68 -16.14 -13.10
N LYS A 114 -11.01 -17.13 -12.49
CA LYS A 114 -11.43 -18.54 -12.54
C LYS A 114 -12.43 -18.88 -11.43
N TRP A 115 -12.52 -18.07 -10.37
CA TRP A 115 -13.33 -18.37 -9.19
C TRP A 115 -14.81 -18.51 -9.50
N GLU A 116 -15.37 -17.68 -10.38
CA GLU A 116 -16.79 -17.73 -10.75
C GLU A 116 -17.19 -19.13 -11.25
N LYS A 117 -16.42 -19.68 -12.21
CA LYS A 117 -16.64 -21.03 -12.75
C LYS A 117 -16.35 -22.10 -11.71
N MET A 118 -15.30 -21.97 -10.91
CA MET A 118 -14.86 -23.00 -9.95
C MET A 118 -15.78 -23.11 -8.74
N LEU A 119 -16.34 -21.98 -8.29
CA LEU A 119 -17.17 -21.92 -7.08
C LEU A 119 -18.67 -21.93 -7.40
N ASN A 120 -19.04 -21.74 -8.68
CA ASN A 120 -20.42 -21.55 -9.13
C ASN A 120 -21.12 -20.40 -8.35
N LEU A 121 -20.39 -19.29 -8.16
CA LEU A 121 -20.84 -18.10 -7.44
C LEU A 121 -20.48 -16.85 -8.24
N PRO A 122 -21.39 -15.84 -8.31
CA PRO A 122 -21.04 -14.55 -8.92
C PRO A 122 -19.85 -13.88 -8.26
N ILE A 123 -18.91 -13.38 -9.06
CA ILE A 123 -17.73 -12.63 -8.59
C ILE A 123 -17.82 -11.21 -9.10
N GLU A 124 -17.87 -10.25 -8.18
CA GLU A 124 -17.78 -8.84 -8.49
C GLU A 124 -16.37 -8.32 -8.21
N ILE A 125 -15.65 -7.89 -9.26
CA ILE A 125 -14.34 -7.26 -9.16
C ILE A 125 -14.53 -5.77 -9.31
N SER A 126 -14.43 -5.02 -8.20
CA SER A 126 -14.53 -3.56 -8.18
C SER A 126 -13.19 -2.92 -8.56
N GLU A 127 -13.18 -1.77 -9.24
CA GLU A 127 -11.94 -1.02 -9.49
C GLU A 127 -11.24 -0.61 -8.19
N ASP A 128 -9.91 -0.60 -8.20
CA ASP A 128 -9.13 -0.06 -7.10
C ASP A 128 -9.04 1.48 -7.23
N ASP A 129 -9.83 2.17 -6.45
CA ASP A 129 -9.94 3.61 -6.42
C ASP A 129 -9.08 4.29 -5.33
N ARG A 130 -8.20 3.55 -4.70
CA ARG A 130 -7.22 4.10 -3.75
C ARG A 130 -6.13 4.92 -4.43
N PHE A 131 -5.92 4.69 -5.73
CA PHE A 131 -4.93 5.38 -6.55
C PHE A 131 -5.54 6.55 -7.32
N PHE A 132 -4.72 7.53 -7.70
CA PHE A 132 -5.16 8.71 -8.45
C PHE A 132 -5.68 8.40 -9.85
N CYS A 133 -5.25 7.30 -10.44
CA CYS A 133 -5.66 6.87 -11.77
C CYS A 133 -6.09 5.41 -11.73
N THR A 134 -7.32 5.14 -12.14
CA THR A 134 -7.79 3.76 -12.29
C THR A 134 -7.22 3.12 -13.56
N ILE A 135 -7.27 1.78 -13.64
CA ILE A 135 -6.82 1.06 -14.83
C ILE A 135 -7.66 1.46 -16.05
N THR A 136 -8.97 1.62 -15.88
CA THR A 136 -9.88 2.06 -16.96
C THR A 136 -9.53 3.46 -17.45
N GLU A 137 -9.25 4.38 -16.54
CA GLU A 137 -8.83 5.74 -16.90
C GLU A 137 -7.48 5.75 -17.61
N PHE A 138 -6.51 4.98 -17.12
CA PHE A 138 -5.20 4.87 -17.78
C PHE A 138 -5.35 4.30 -19.19
N LYS A 139 -6.13 3.24 -19.39
CA LYS A 139 -6.41 2.68 -20.72
C LYS A 139 -6.97 3.75 -21.66
N LYS A 140 -7.99 4.50 -21.21
CA LYS A 140 -8.57 5.58 -21.99
C LYS A 140 -7.54 6.65 -22.37
N TRP A 141 -6.64 7.00 -21.44
CA TRP A 141 -5.58 7.96 -21.70
C TRP A 141 -4.57 7.46 -22.75
N THR A 142 -4.33 6.14 -22.85
CA THR A 142 -3.41 5.54 -23.83
C THR A 142 -3.99 5.43 -25.23
N GLU A 143 -5.30 5.49 -25.41
CA GLU A 143 -5.97 5.33 -26.70
C GLU A 143 -5.45 6.31 -27.76
N GLY A 144 -5.12 5.79 -28.93
CA GLY A 144 -4.61 6.58 -30.07
C GLY A 144 -3.20 7.15 -29.90
N LYS A 145 -2.50 6.88 -28.79
CA LYS A 145 -1.13 7.35 -28.58
C LYS A 145 -0.11 6.36 -29.12
N LYS A 146 0.82 6.87 -29.94
CA LYS A 146 1.97 6.08 -30.43
C LYS A 146 3.05 5.91 -29.36
N GLU A 147 3.15 6.84 -28.42
CA GLU A 147 4.17 6.87 -27.37
C GLU A 147 3.54 7.29 -26.05
N LEU A 148 3.88 6.57 -24.99
CA LEU A 148 3.43 6.86 -23.63
C LEU A 148 4.56 7.56 -22.86
N ARG A 149 4.46 8.88 -22.74
CA ARG A 149 5.43 9.70 -21.99
C ARG A 149 4.92 9.95 -20.58
N MET A 150 5.71 9.52 -19.59
CA MET A 150 5.39 9.74 -18.18
C MET A 150 5.16 11.22 -17.87
N GLU A 151 5.94 12.13 -18.44
CA GLU A 151 5.78 13.57 -18.24
C GLU A 151 4.40 14.07 -18.69
N SER A 152 3.91 13.62 -19.84
CA SER A 152 2.57 13.99 -20.33
C SER A 152 1.46 13.45 -19.43
N PHE A 153 1.63 12.24 -18.90
CA PHE A 153 0.71 11.65 -17.91
C PHE A 153 0.73 12.46 -16.61
N TYR A 154 1.91 12.77 -16.10
CA TYR A 154 2.08 13.57 -14.88
C TYR A 154 1.42 14.96 -15.00
N HIS A 155 1.62 15.66 -16.12
CA HIS A 155 0.96 16.96 -16.36
C HIS A 155 -0.57 16.82 -16.36
N MET A 156 -1.10 15.80 -17.02
CA MET A 156 -2.55 15.51 -17.04
C MET A 156 -3.07 15.26 -15.63
N MET A 157 -2.40 14.43 -14.84
CA MET A 157 -2.80 14.11 -13.46
C MET A 157 -2.77 15.34 -12.56
N ARG A 158 -1.71 16.17 -12.63
CA ARG A 158 -1.63 17.42 -11.86
C ARG A 158 -2.76 18.38 -12.19
N LYS A 159 -3.10 18.54 -13.46
CA LYS A 159 -4.26 19.38 -13.89
C LYS A 159 -5.57 18.81 -13.38
N LYS A 160 -5.79 17.51 -13.53
CA LYS A 160 -7.01 16.82 -13.08
C LYS A 160 -7.29 17.05 -11.59
N TYR A 161 -6.25 16.95 -10.76
CA TYR A 161 -6.38 17.07 -9.30
C TYR A 161 -6.02 18.45 -8.75
N ASN A 162 -5.72 19.41 -9.63
CA ASN A 162 -5.32 20.77 -9.26
C ASN A 162 -4.12 20.80 -8.29
N ILE A 163 -3.14 19.90 -8.50
CA ILE A 163 -1.96 19.76 -7.64
C ILE A 163 -0.82 20.64 -8.16
N LEU A 164 -0.33 21.56 -7.35
CA LEU A 164 0.70 22.55 -7.70
C LEU A 164 0.37 23.30 -8.99
N ILE A 165 -0.88 23.65 -9.18
CA ILE A 165 -1.40 24.48 -10.27
C ILE A 165 -1.83 25.83 -9.66
N ASP A 166 -1.52 26.92 -10.35
CA ASP A 166 -1.99 28.25 -9.98
C ASP A 166 -3.40 28.53 -10.52
N LYS A 167 -3.92 29.74 -10.22
CA LYS A 167 -5.26 30.14 -10.64
C LYS A 167 -5.43 30.25 -12.15
N ASP A 168 -4.33 30.41 -12.89
CA ASP A 168 -4.30 30.53 -14.36
C ASP A 168 -4.09 29.16 -15.04
N GLY A 169 -4.11 28.07 -14.28
CA GLY A 169 -3.89 26.71 -14.80
C GLY A 169 -2.43 26.40 -15.15
N LYS A 170 -1.48 27.27 -14.72
CA LYS A 170 -0.04 27.10 -14.92
C LYS A 170 0.60 26.35 -13.73
N PRO A 171 1.76 25.71 -13.94
CA PRO A 171 2.46 25.05 -12.84
C PRO A 171 2.97 26.08 -11.83
N LYS A 172 2.71 25.84 -10.54
CA LYS A 172 3.17 26.68 -9.44
C LYS A 172 4.70 26.81 -9.49
N GLY A 173 5.19 28.04 -9.41
CA GLY A 173 6.62 28.36 -9.57
C GLY A 173 7.12 28.39 -11.02
N GLY A 174 6.22 28.32 -12.01
CA GLY A 174 6.51 28.53 -13.44
C GLY A 174 7.10 27.30 -14.17
N LYS A 175 7.32 26.17 -13.47
CA LYS A 175 7.90 24.95 -14.07
C LYS A 175 7.08 23.71 -13.69
N TRP A 176 6.97 22.78 -14.64
CA TRP A 176 6.34 21.48 -14.40
C TRP A 176 7.25 20.53 -13.63
N ASN A 177 8.56 20.67 -13.77
CA ASN A 177 9.56 19.73 -13.27
C ASN A 177 10.76 20.53 -12.73
N TYR A 178 11.21 20.18 -11.52
CA TYR A 178 12.35 20.79 -10.84
C TYR A 178 13.53 19.82 -10.67
N ASP A 179 13.53 18.70 -11.37
CA ASP A 179 14.50 17.60 -11.27
C ASP A 179 15.97 18.07 -11.30
N ILE A 180 16.31 19.06 -12.16
CA ILE A 180 17.67 19.65 -12.21
C ILE A 180 18.13 20.21 -10.86
N LYS A 181 17.19 20.68 -10.03
CA LYS A 181 17.51 21.21 -8.70
C LYS A 181 17.63 20.10 -7.63
N ASN A 182 17.19 18.90 -7.95
CA ASN A 182 17.06 17.77 -7.04
C ASN A 182 18.20 16.74 -7.20
N ARG A 183 19.29 17.10 -7.87
CA ARG A 183 20.44 16.22 -8.15
C ARG A 183 21.72 16.68 -7.44
N LYS A 184 21.61 17.21 -6.23
CA LYS A 184 22.79 17.62 -5.48
C LYS A 184 23.48 16.44 -4.83
N SER A 185 24.80 16.44 -4.87
CA SER A 185 25.60 15.54 -4.05
C SER A 185 25.51 15.93 -2.58
N LEU A 186 25.51 14.94 -1.68
CA LEU A 186 25.57 15.20 -0.25
C LEU A 186 26.92 15.84 0.11
N PRO A 187 26.96 16.99 0.84
CA PRO A 187 28.21 17.57 1.29
C PRO A 187 28.96 16.64 2.23
N LYS A 188 30.29 16.62 2.16
CA LYS A 188 31.12 15.79 3.09
C LYS A 188 30.85 16.10 4.57
N ASN A 189 30.57 17.35 4.89
CA ASN A 189 30.28 17.83 6.26
C ASN A 189 28.79 18.16 6.40
N HIS A 190 27.91 17.24 5.98
CA HIS A 190 26.47 17.41 6.18
C HIS A 190 26.11 17.27 7.67
N PRO A 191 25.08 17.96 8.15
CA PRO A 191 24.56 17.71 9.50
C PRO A 191 23.99 16.29 9.61
N ASP A 192 23.83 15.79 10.84
CA ASP A 192 23.20 14.50 11.09
C ASP A 192 21.86 14.39 10.38
N ILE A 193 21.71 13.29 9.61
CA ILE A 193 20.49 13.03 8.85
C ILE A 193 19.45 12.39 9.78
N PRO A 194 18.25 12.98 9.91
CA PRO A 194 17.22 12.42 10.77
C PRO A 194 16.79 11.01 10.32
N LYS A 195 16.98 10.03 11.19
CA LYS A 195 16.59 8.63 10.92
C LYS A 195 15.06 8.51 10.85
N PRO A 196 14.53 7.58 10.02
CA PRO A 196 13.11 7.27 9.99
C PRO A 196 12.58 6.84 11.36
N LEU A 197 11.34 7.25 11.67
CA LEU A 197 10.68 6.85 12.91
C LEU A 197 10.60 5.33 13.02
N GLN A 198 11.03 4.81 14.17
CA GLN A 198 11.01 3.38 14.47
C GLN A 198 9.84 3.04 15.41
N HIS A 199 9.14 1.95 15.12
CA HIS A 199 8.06 1.41 15.92
C HIS A 199 8.49 0.11 16.60
N LYS A 200 8.27 -0.01 17.90
CA LYS A 200 8.55 -1.26 18.61
C LYS A 200 7.48 -2.30 18.28
N PRO A 201 7.88 -3.58 18.06
CA PRO A 201 6.91 -4.67 17.95
C PRO A 201 6.01 -4.77 19.17
N ASP A 202 4.72 -4.94 18.94
CA ASP A 202 3.74 -5.29 19.97
C ASP A 202 3.54 -6.82 20.04
N ASP A 203 2.60 -7.27 20.89
CA ASP A 203 2.35 -8.71 21.10
C ASP A 203 1.97 -9.43 19.81
N ILE A 204 1.14 -8.82 18.95
CA ILE A 204 0.75 -9.41 17.66
C ILE A 204 1.98 -9.55 16.75
N THR A 205 2.77 -8.50 16.64
CA THR A 205 3.97 -8.48 15.81
C THR A 205 5.02 -9.47 16.33
N THR A 206 5.19 -9.55 17.65
CA THR A 206 6.10 -10.50 18.29
C THR A 206 5.71 -11.96 18.01
N GLN A 207 4.41 -12.28 18.07
CA GLN A 207 3.90 -13.60 17.68
C GLN A 207 4.18 -13.90 16.21
N VAL A 208 3.94 -12.93 15.30
CA VAL A 208 4.24 -13.11 13.87
C VAL A 208 5.73 -13.33 13.65
N ILE A 209 6.62 -12.60 14.32
CA ILE A 209 8.08 -12.80 14.23
C ILE A 209 8.44 -14.25 14.58
N ALA A 210 7.89 -14.77 15.68
CA ALA A 210 8.15 -16.15 16.10
C ALA A 210 7.63 -17.18 15.08
N GLU A 211 6.44 -16.96 14.52
CA GLU A 211 5.86 -17.82 13.49
C GLU A 211 6.68 -17.81 12.20
N ILE A 212 7.11 -16.63 11.73
CA ILE A 212 7.95 -16.50 10.52
C ILE A 212 9.30 -17.14 10.72
N LYS A 213 9.94 -16.94 11.89
CA LYS A 213 11.20 -17.59 12.23
C LYS A 213 11.11 -19.11 12.11
N LYS A 214 10.01 -19.71 12.57
CA LYS A 214 9.80 -21.16 12.54
C LYS A 214 9.43 -21.67 11.15
N ARG A 215 8.47 -21.03 10.47
CA ARG A 215 7.88 -21.54 9.21
C ARG A 215 8.70 -21.23 7.97
N PHE A 216 9.43 -20.09 7.99
CA PHE A 216 10.18 -19.56 6.85
C PHE A 216 11.67 -19.40 7.17
N SER A 217 12.23 -20.35 7.94
CA SER A 217 13.63 -20.34 8.35
C SER A 217 14.62 -20.26 7.17
N LYS A 218 14.26 -20.87 6.02
CA LYS A 218 15.07 -20.87 4.78
C LYS A 218 14.98 -19.59 3.95
N HIS A 219 14.05 -18.68 4.25
CA HIS A 219 13.95 -17.39 3.58
C HIS A 219 15.11 -16.49 3.99
N PHE A 220 15.52 -15.59 3.09
CA PHE A 220 16.65 -14.68 3.35
C PHE A 220 16.31 -13.53 4.29
N GLY A 221 17.36 -12.88 4.76
CA GLY A 221 17.32 -11.68 5.59
C GLY A 221 17.05 -11.96 7.08
N ASP A 222 17.41 -10.98 7.90
CA ASP A 222 17.24 -11.03 9.34
C ASP A 222 15.85 -10.54 9.76
N LEU A 223 15.35 -11.07 10.86
CA LEU A 223 14.10 -10.62 11.45
C LEU A 223 14.28 -9.34 12.27
N GLU A 224 15.40 -9.21 12.92
CA GLU A 224 15.70 -8.09 13.81
C GLU A 224 16.80 -7.17 13.25
N PRO A 225 16.79 -5.87 13.62
CA PRO A 225 15.66 -5.22 14.28
C PRO A 225 14.43 -5.09 13.35
N PHE A 226 13.23 -5.34 13.87
CA PHE A 226 11.98 -5.04 13.17
C PHE A 226 11.40 -3.74 13.76
N TRP A 227 11.22 -2.73 12.93
CA TRP A 227 10.83 -1.39 13.36
C TRP A 227 9.76 -0.72 12.47
N PHE A 228 9.17 -1.47 11.55
CA PHE A 228 8.18 -0.93 10.62
C PHE A 228 6.82 -0.73 11.27
N ALA A 229 6.05 0.25 10.76
CA ALA A 229 4.66 0.42 11.13
C ALA A 229 3.81 -0.75 10.65
N VAL A 230 2.93 -1.24 11.49
CA VAL A 230 2.00 -2.34 11.21
C VAL A 230 0.52 -1.94 11.38
N THR A 231 0.27 -0.69 11.74
CA THR A 231 -1.07 -0.12 11.86
C THR A 231 -1.17 1.20 11.09
N HIS A 232 -2.41 1.60 10.73
CA HIS A 232 -2.66 2.90 10.10
C HIS A 232 -2.17 4.07 10.95
N GLU A 233 -2.33 4.00 12.28
CA GLU A 233 -1.87 5.04 13.19
C GLU A 233 -0.36 5.18 13.17
N GLN A 234 0.37 4.07 13.25
CA GLN A 234 1.83 4.06 13.17
C GLN A 234 2.31 4.56 11.80
N ALA A 235 1.69 4.13 10.70
CA ALA A 235 2.04 4.59 9.36
C ALA A 235 1.82 6.12 9.18
N LYS A 236 0.74 6.67 9.75
CA LYS A 236 0.51 8.12 9.81
C LYS A 236 1.60 8.85 10.61
N LYS A 237 2.01 8.31 11.75
CA LYS A 237 3.13 8.87 12.53
C LYS A 237 4.44 8.87 11.73
N SER A 238 4.70 7.80 10.96
CA SER A 238 5.88 7.76 10.05
C SER A 238 5.78 8.80 8.94
N LEU A 239 4.60 9.06 8.38
CA LEU A 239 4.37 10.13 7.41
C LEU A 239 4.60 11.52 8.03
N ASP A 240 4.04 11.77 9.21
CA ASP A 240 4.20 13.05 9.92
C ASP A 240 5.67 13.31 10.29
N ASP A 241 6.41 12.27 10.70
CA ASP A 241 7.85 12.32 10.96
C ASP A 241 8.66 12.68 9.70
N PHE A 242 8.37 12.01 8.57
CA PHE A 242 9.02 12.34 7.30
C PHE A 242 8.80 13.80 6.90
N ILE A 243 7.54 14.24 6.93
CA ILE A 243 7.16 15.61 6.55
C ILE A 243 7.83 16.65 7.44
N LYS A 244 7.95 16.37 8.74
CA LYS A 244 8.55 17.28 9.71
C LYS A 244 10.06 17.36 9.57
N ASN A 245 10.72 16.21 9.40
CA ASN A 245 12.17 16.11 9.63
C ASN A 245 12.99 15.95 8.34
N ARG A 246 12.40 15.48 7.22
CA ARG A 246 13.16 15.11 6.02
C ARG A 246 12.65 15.73 4.71
N LEU A 247 11.35 16.05 4.60
CA LEU A 247 10.75 16.50 3.33
C LEU A 247 11.43 17.73 2.73
N ASP A 248 11.88 18.68 3.52
CA ASP A 248 12.54 19.91 3.01
C ASP A 248 13.85 19.59 2.29
N MET A 249 14.60 18.63 2.81
CA MET A 249 15.88 18.18 2.24
C MET A 249 15.74 17.03 1.26
N PHE A 250 14.56 16.40 1.16
CA PHE A 250 14.28 15.33 0.19
C PHE A 250 14.57 15.80 -1.24
N GLY A 251 13.99 16.94 -1.66
CA GLY A 251 14.16 17.45 -3.02
C GLY A 251 15.62 17.59 -3.42
N PRO A 252 16.42 18.46 -2.75
CA PRO A 252 17.82 18.69 -3.11
C PRO A 252 18.65 17.40 -3.23
N TYR A 253 18.39 16.41 -2.38
CA TYR A 253 19.19 15.19 -2.23
C TYR A 253 18.43 13.92 -2.66
N GLU A 254 17.41 14.05 -3.52
CA GLU A 254 16.59 12.93 -4.01
C GLU A 254 17.44 11.83 -4.65
N ASP A 255 18.45 12.21 -5.46
CA ASP A 255 19.36 11.32 -6.17
C ASP A 255 20.71 11.09 -5.46
N ALA A 256 20.88 11.64 -4.25
CA ALA A 256 22.12 11.49 -3.51
C ALA A 256 22.32 10.02 -3.07
N MET A 257 23.59 9.60 -3.03
CA MET A 257 24.00 8.29 -2.52
C MET A 257 25.12 8.49 -1.49
N ASP A 258 25.08 7.72 -0.43
CA ASP A 258 26.11 7.68 0.60
C ASP A 258 26.30 6.25 1.11
N GLN A 259 27.53 5.90 1.50
CA GLN A 259 27.86 4.55 1.99
C GLN A 259 27.46 4.34 3.45
N GLU A 260 27.49 5.40 4.25
CA GLU A 260 27.23 5.34 5.69
C GLU A 260 25.74 5.60 6.02
N GLU A 261 25.01 6.32 5.15
CA GLU A 261 23.61 6.73 5.39
C GLU A 261 22.63 5.95 4.52
N SER A 262 22.02 4.91 5.10
CA SER A 262 21.11 3.99 4.36
C SER A 262 19.81 4.62 3.88
N PHE A 263 19.33 5.69 4.51
CA PHE A 263 18.00 6.25 4.23
C PHE A 263 18.04 7.68 3.71
N LEU A 264 19.14 8.41 3.94
CA LEU A 264 19.25 9.82 3.61
C LEU A 264 17.98 10.60 4.03
N TYR A 265 17.47 11.45 3.14
CA TYR A 265 16.23 12.21 3.39
C TYR A 265 14.99 11.52 2.79
N HIS A 266 15.07 10.22 2.39
CA HIS A 266 13.96 9.49 1.81
C HIS A 266 12.82 9.25 2.79
N SER A 267 11.60 9.11 2.24
CA SER A 267 10.38 9.00 3.04
C SER A 267 10.26 7.66 3.78
N VAL A 268 10.75 6.60 3.17
CA VAL A 268 10.60 5.21 3.67
C VAL A 268 9.14 4.84 3.92
N LEU A 269 8.23 5.27 3.00
CA LEU A 269 6.77 5.06 3.12
C LEU A 269 6.22 4.05 2.12
N SER A 270 7.02 3.64 1.13
CA SER A 270 6.54 2.81 0.00
C SER A 270 5.87 1.51 0.44
N MET A 271 6.39 0.84 1.47
CA MET A 271 5.80 -0.39 2.00
C MET A 271 4.40 -0.16 2.59
N TYR A 272 4.14 0.99 3.21
CA TYR A 272 2.83 1.33 3.80
C TYR A 272 1.81 1.70 2.73
N LEU A 273 2.25 2.36 1.66
CA LEU A 273 1.42 2.60 0.47
C LEU A 273 1.09 1.28 -0.23
N ASN A 274 2.07 0.39 -0.37
CA ASN A 274 1.92 -0.89 -1.07
C ASN A 274 0.87 -1.80 -0.41
N ILE A 275 0.84 -1.86 0.93
CA ILE A 275 -0.13 -2.71 1.65
C ILE A 275 -1.43 -1.97 2.04
N GLY A 276 -1.55 -0.68 1.74
CA GLY A 276 -2.77 0.11 1.99
C GLY A 276 -2.89 0.71 3.39
N LEU A 277 -1.83 0.70 4.21
CA LEU A 277 -1.82 1.42 5.51
C LEU A 277 -1.78 2.94 5.32
N LEU A 278 -1.24 3.41 4.20
CA LEU A 278 -1.35 4.78 3.71
C LEU A 278 -1.96 4.76 2.31
N GLN A 279 -2.70 5.81 1.97
CA GLN A 279 -3.19 6.02 0.61
C GLN A 279 -2.43 7.17 -0.06
N PRO A 280 -2.16 7.10 -1.38
CA PRO A 280 -1.47 8.15 -2.11
C PRO A 280 -2.09 9.54 -1.90
N LYS A 281 -3.42 9.65 -1.97
CA LYS A 281 -4.12 10.91 -1.74
C LYS A 281 -3.87 11.47 -0.34
N GLN A 282 -3.93 10.63 0.69
CA GLN A 282 -3.66 11.04 2.08
C GLN A 282 -2.25 11.58 2.25
N VAL A 283 -1.26 10.94 1.61
CA VAL A 283 0.14 11.38 1.66
C VAL A 283 0.31 12.73 0.97
N LEU A 284 -0.27 12.89 -0.23
CA LEU A 284 -0.19 14.14 -0.98
C LEU A 284 -0.90 15.29 -0.26
N ASP A 285 -2.09 15.08 0.25
CA ASP A 285 -2.84 16.10 1.00
C ASP A 285 -1.99 16.63 2.18
N LYS A 286 -1.36 15.74 2.94
CA LYS A 286 -0.48 16.08 4.06
C LYS A 286 0.76 16.88 3.65
N VAL A 287 1.38 16.50 2.55
CA VAL A 287 2.55 17.23 2.00
C VAL A 287 2.15 18.62 1.52
N LEU A 288 1.01 18.75 0.84
CA LEU A 288 0.51 20.03 0.30
C LEU A 288 0.06 21.01 1.38
N GLU A 289 -0.29 20.54 2.59
CA GLU A 289 -0.59 21.41 3.75
C GLU A 289 0.62 22.22 4.23
N LYS A 290 1.85 21.83 3.87
CA LYS A 290 3.09 22.47 4.33
C LYS A 290 3.42 23.71 3.50
N LYS A 291 3.21 24.89 4.10
CA LYS A 291 3.39 26.19 3.43
C LYS A 291 4.85 26.68 3.32
N LYS A 292 5.76 26.18 4.17
CA LYS A 292 7.13 26.71 4.30
C LYS A 292 8.20 25.89 3.56
N ILE A 293 7.82 24.79 2.91
CA ILE A 293 8.75 23.93 2.16
C ILE A 293 8.90 24.46 0.73
N LYS A 294 10.10 24.39 0.19
CA LYS A 294 10.41 24.83 -1.17
C LYS A 294 9.61 24.02 -2.18
N VAL A 295 9.14 24.71 -3.23
CA VAL A 295 8.30 24.08 -4.28
C VAL A 295 9.00 22.91 -4.97
N GLU A 296 10.32 22.99 -5.16
CA GLU A 296 11.13 21.93 -5.77
C GLU A 296 11.15 20.65 -4.94
N SER A 297 11.18 20.74 -3.61
CA SER A 297 11.10 19.55 -2.73
C SER A 297 9.71 18.93 -2.74
N ILE A 298 8.66 19.75 -2.69
CA ILE A 298 7.28 19.26 -2.78
C ILE A 298 7.01 18.63 -4.15
N GLU A 299 7.44 19.30 -5.24
CA GLU A 299 7.22 18.78 -6.60
C GLU A 299 8.00 17.48 -6.82
N GLY A 300 9.26 17.40 -6.40
CA GLY A 300 10.04 16.17 -6.49
C GLY A 300 9.34 15.00 -5.80
N PHE A 301 8.85 15.21 -4.58
CA PHE A 301 8.14 14.16 -3.83
C PHE A 301 6.80 13.77 -4.47
N ILE A 302 6.02 14.74 -4.97
CA ILE A 302 4.73 14.47 -5.65
C ILE A 302 4.93 13.71 -6.95
N ARG A 303 6.01 13.99 -7.68
CA ARG A 303 6.35 13.34 -8.94
C ARG A 303 6.70 11.84 -8.75
N GLN A 304 7.38 11.49 -7.66
CA GLN A 304 7.66 10.10 -7.29
C GLN A 304 6.40 9.33 -6.90
#